data_cfe9f9391b17d71423d0b5186876e626
#
_entry.id   cfe9f9391b17d71423d0b5186876e626
#
_cell.length_a   1.000
_cell.length_b   1.000
_cell.length_c   1.000
_cell.angle_alpha   90.00
_cell.angle_beta   90.00
_cell.angle_gamma   90.00
#
_symmetry.space_group_name_H-M   'P 1'
#
loop_
_entity.id
_entity.type
_entity.pdbx_description
1 polymer ?
#
loop_
_entity_poly.entity_id
_entity_poly.type
_entity_poly.pdbx_seq_one_letter_code
_entity_poly.pdbx_strand_id
1 'polypeptide(L)'
;MEEPDNFESLCRLLGFFFVKTWTKFLEGSGMLKQPFTRQENTVIQTCVVASSGIAFSGGFGSYLFGMSKRVADQTSDSSDFKDPKLGWMIAFLFVVSFLGLFSVVPLRKIMIIDFKLTYPSGTATAHLINSFHTPQGAKLAKKQVKTLGKFFSLSFLWGFFQWFYTATDQCGFQAFPSLGLKAYQNKFYFDFSATYIGVGMICPYIINISVLLGGILSWGLMWPLIKNREGDWYAKGLGDGSLHGIQGYRVFLAIAMILGDGLYNFFKVLTYTFLGLYTQFRNKKESVLPVADQDSPLPPQQSYDDQRRTHFFLKDQIPTWFAVGGYVAIAAISTATLPHIFNQLKWYYMIVIYLIAPTLAFCNAYGNGLTDWSLASTYGKLAIFTIGAWAGSSHGGVLAGLEACGVMMNIVSTASDLMQDFKTGYLTLASPRSMFVSQVIGTAMGCVVSPCVFWIFYKAFPDLGTPNSEYPAPNATIFRNMAILGVEGFKSLPKHCLLLCYILFGSAIVINMIKDFLGKRGRYIPLPMAMAIPFYLGPYFAIDXXXXRKSDIVCVGKTEQGQG
;
A
#
# COMPACT_ATOMS: atom_id res chain seq x y z
N MET A 1 -8.63 4.15 -12.22
CA MET A 1 -8.39 3.79 -10.79
C MET A 1 -7.81 5.02 -10.12
N GLU A 2 -8.60 5.74 -9.35
CA GLU A 2 -8.14 6.96 -8.67
C GLU A 2 -7.09 6.59 -7.61
N GLU A 3 -6.06 7.40 -7.56
CA GLU A 3 -4.91 7.17 -6.69
C GLU A 3 -5.28 7.48 -5.23
N PRO A 4 -5.21 6.50 -4.33
CA PRO A 4 -5.49 6.75 -2.91
C PRO A 4 -4.50 7.75 -2.29
N ASP A 5 -3.28 7.82 -2.82
CA ASP A 5 -2.20 8.64 -2.28
C ASP A 5 -2.49 10.15 -2.37
N ASN A 6 -3.15 10.59 -3.44
CA ASN A 6 -3.53 12.01 -3.60
C ASN A 6 -4.57 12.42 -2.56
N PHE A 7 -5.55 11.55 -2.31
CA PHE A 7 -6.61 11.78 -1.32
C PHE A 7 -6.03 11.81 0.10
N GLU A 8 -5.14 10.87 0.42
CA GLU A 8 -4.48 10.79 1.72
C GLU A 8 -3.62 12.04 1.99
N SER A 9 -2.87 12.49 0.99
CA SER A 9 -2.04 13.71 1.09
C SER A 9 -2.91 14.95 1.33
N LEU A 10 -4.05 15.03 0.64
CA LEU A 10 -5.02 16.12 0.82
C LEU A 10 -5.63 16.09 2.22
N CYS A 11 -6.02 14.91 2.72
CA CYS A 11 -6.56 14.75 4.08
C CYS A 11 -5.54 15.18 5.14
N ARG A 12 -4.26 14.83 4.96
CA ARG A 12 -3.16 15.23 5.84
C ARG A 12 -3.01 16.75 5.89
N LEU A 13 -3.03 17.39 4.72
CA LEU A 13 -2.87 18.85 4.60
C LEU A 13 -4.06 19.59 5.22
N LEU A 14 -5.28 19.16 4.90
CA LEU A 14 -6.51 19.75 5.46
C LEU A 14 -6.56 19.56 6.98
N GLY A 15 -6.22 18.38 7.47
CA GLY A 15 -6.14 18.06 8.90
C GLY A 15 -5.16 18.99 9.62
N PHE A 16 -3.97 19.19 9.04
CA PHE A 16 -2.97 20.13 9.60
C PHE A 16 -3.52 21.55 9.69
N PHE A 17 -4.07 22.09 8.60
CA PHE A 17 -4.58 23.47 8.60
C PHE A 17 -5.75 23.66 9.56
N PHE A 18 -6.65 22.69 9.61
CA PHE A 18 -7.81 22.72 10.50
C PHE A 18 -7.35 22.73 11.97
N VAL A 19 -6.47 21.80 12.35
CA VAL A 19 -5.97 21.67 13.72
C VAL A 19 -5.15 22.91 14.10
N LYS A 20 -4.29 23.40 13.20
CA LYS A 20 -3.48 24.61 13.45
C LYS A 20 -4.35 25.85 13.68
N THR A 21 -5.42 26.00 12.88
CA THR A 21 -6.37 27.11 13.04
C THR A 21 -7.11 27.00 14.37
N TRP A 22 -7.57 25.80 14.70
CA TRP A 22 -8.29 25.49 15.93
C TRP A 22 -7.40 25.69 17.17
N THR A 23 -6.16 25.19 17.16
CA THR A 23 -5.22 25.35 18.28
C THR A 23 -4.85 26.82 18.47
N LYS A 24 -4.67 27.59 17.40
CA LYS A 24 -4.40 29.02 17.46
C LYS A 24 -5.58 29.78 18.09
N PHE A 25 -6.80 29.36 17.76
CA PHE A 25 -8.02 29.91 18.37
C PHE A 25 -8.05 29.59 19.86
N LEU A 26 -7.76 28.35 20.26
CA LEU A 26 -7.73 27.90 21.66
C LEU A 26 -6.61 28.58 22.47
N GLU A 27 -5.44 28.82 21.84
CA GLU A 27 -4.34 29.59 22.43
C GLU A 27 -4.79 31.05 22.71
N GLY A 28 -5.45 31.66 21.73
CA GLY A 28 -5.97 33.01 21.83
C GLY A 28 -7.06 33.16 22.87
N SER A 29 -7.84 32.10 23.13
CA SER A 29 -8.89 32.07 24.16
C SER A 29 -8.36 31.72 25.56
N GLY A 30 -7.05 31.44 25.70
CA GLY A 30 -6.43 31.08 26.97
C GLY A 30 -6.72 29.66 27.48
N MET A 31 -7.40 28.84 26.66
CA MET A 31 -7.71 27.45 27.02
C MET A 31 -6.51 26.51 26.85
N LEU A 32 -5.55 26.86 26.00
CA LEU A 32 -4.32 26.11 25.82
C LEU A 32 -3.15 26.79 26.53
N LYS A 33 -2.55 26.12 27.51
CA LYS A 33 -1.45 26.64 28.36
C LYS A 33 -0.05 26.35 27.74
N GLN A 34 0.03 25.47 26.78
CA GLN A 34 1.31 25.07 26.16
C GLN A 34 1.22 25.17 24.63
N PRO A 35 2.33 25.55 23.97
CA PRO A 35 2.33 25.63 22.50
C PRO A 35 2.17 24.26 21.86
N PHE A 36 1.48 24.23 20.74
CA PHE A 36 1.22 23.02 19.93
C PHE A 36 2.54 22.43 19.42
N THR A 37 2.82 21.18 19.81
CA THR A 37 4.10 20.50 19.51
C THR A 37 4.04 19.70 18.21
N ARG A 38 5.23 19.39 17.65
CA ARG A 38 5.34 18.55 16.45
C ARG A 38 4.86 17.11 16.72
N GLN A 39 5.06 16.60 17.93
CA GLN A 39 4.61 15.27 18.33
C GLN A 39 3.08 15.18 18.34
N GLU A 40 2.41 16.19 18.88
CA GLU A 40 0.94 16.28 18.86
C GLU A 40 0.43 16.34 17.42
N ASN A 41 1.07 17.16 16.58
CA ASN A 41 0.73 17.24 15.16
C ASN A 41 0.86 15.86 14.48
N THR A 42 1.95 15.13 14.75
CA THR A 42 2.17 13.78 14.18
C THR A 42 1.06 12.81 14.60
N VAL A 43 0.70 12.82 15.89
CA VAL A 43 -0.36 11.94 16.45
C VAL A 43 -1.71 12.24 15.80
N ILE A 44 -2.04 13.51 15.61
CA ILE A 44 -3.30 13.94 14.97
C ILE A 44 -3.30 13.51 13.49
N GLN A 45 -2.19 13.71 12.78
CA GLN A 45 -2.06 13.29 11.38
C GLN A 45 -2.26 11.78 11.23
N THR A 46 -1.68 10.99 12.14
CA THR A 46 -1.88 9.52 12.18
C THR A 46 -3.36 9.17 12.33
N CYS A 47 -4.09 9.86 13.20
CA CYS A 47 -5.52 9.62 13.41
C CYS A 47 -6.32 9.90 12.13
N VAL A 48 -6.01 11.02 11.45
CA VAL A 48 -6.68 11.41 10.19
C VAL A 48 -6.40 10.38 9.09
N VAL A 49 -5.14 9.98 8.92
CA VAL A 49 -4.70 8.99 7.91
C VAL A 49 -5.39 7.65 8.17
N ALA A 50 -5.38 7.18 9.42
CA ALA A 50 -6.02 5.92 9.80
C ALA A 50 -7.52 5.91 9.48
N SER A 51 -8.20 7.04 9.76
CA SER A 51 -9.64 7.16 9.48
C SER A 51 -9.92 7.16 7.97
N SER A 52 -9.12 7.90 7.18
CA SER A 52 -9.28 7.96 5.72
C SER A 52 -8.89 6.64 5.04
N GLY A 53 -7.90 5.93 5.57
CA GLY A 53 -7.46 4.62 5.06
C GLY A 53 -8.57 3.58 5.04
N ILE A 54 -9.50 3.63 6.02
CA ILE A 54 -10.65 2.72 6.06
C ILE A 54 -11.62 2.98 4.90
N ALA A 55 -11.73 4.21 4.42
CA ALA A 55 -12.58 4.51 3.24
C ALA A 55 -12.08 3.73 2.00
N PHE A 56 -10.75 3.55 1.89
CA PHE A 56 -10.13 2.79 0.80
C PHE A 56 -10.17 1.28 1.07
N SER A 57 -9.67 0.83 2.22
CA SER A 57 -9.56 -0.61 2.55
C SER A 57 -10.92 -1.28 2.79
N GLY A 58 -11.96 -0.50 3.14
CA GLY A 58 -13.32 -0.98 3.36
C GLY A 58 -14.03 -1.50 2.11
N GLY A 59 -13.47 -1.23 0.91
CA GLY A 59 -13.93 -1.85 -0.33
C GLY A 59 -15.28 -1.37 -0.85
N PHE A 60 -15.66 -0.14 -0.51
CA PHE A 60 -16.97 0.44 -0.88
C PHE A 60 -17.16 0.60 -2.39
N GLY A 61 -16.08 0.69 -3.16
CA GLY A 61 -16.10 0.69 -4.63
C GLY A 61 -15.54 -0.59 -5.25
N SER A 62 -15.26 -1.62 -4.44
CA SER A 62 -14.63 -2.85 -4.91
C SER A 62 -15.32 -4.09 -4.35
N TYR A 63 -14.65 -4.89 -3.50
CA TYR A 63 -15.16 -6.18 -3.03
C TYR A 63 -16.51 -6.07 -2.29
N LEU A 64 -16.67 -5.07 -1.42
CA LEU A 64 -17.89 -4.90 -0.62
C LEU A 64 -19.09 -4.60 -1.53
N PHE A 65 -18.93 -3.65 -2.45
CA PHE A 65 -19.99 -3.31 -3.40
C PHE A 65 -20.18 -4.43 -4.43
N GLY A 66 -19.13 -5.18 -4.76
CA GLY A 66 -19.18 -6.36 -5.65
C GLY A 66 -20.11 -7.48 -5.13
N MET A 67 -20.40 -7.47 -3.82
CA MET A 67 -21.37 -8.42 -3.23
C MET A 67 -22.83 -8.02 -3.49
N SER A 68 -23.09 -6.73 -3.84
CA SER A 68 -24.46 -6.21 -3.98
C SER A 68 -25.20 -6.81 -5.17
N LYS A 69 -26.52 -6.86 -5.07
CA LYS A 69 -27.41 -7.29 -6.16
C LYS A 69 -27.18 -6.46 -7.44
N ARG A 70 -26.98 -5.13 -7.27
CA ARG A 70 -26.76 -4.22 -8.40
C ARG A 70 -25.56 -4.63 -9.27
N VAL A 71 -24.50 -5.12 -8.66
CA VAL A 71 -23.30 -5.60 -9.37
C VAL A 71 -23.50 -7.06 -9.81
N ALA A 72 -24.19 -7.87 -9.02
CA ALA A 72 -24.49 -9.26 -9.37
C ALA A 72 -25.26 -9.37 -10.68
N ASP A 73 -26.26 -8.52 -10.86
CA ASP A 73 -27.12 -8.48 -12.07
C ASP A 73 -26.32 -8.08 -13.35
N GLN A 74 -25.10 -7.57 -13.21
CA GLN A 74 -24.22 -7.18 -14.33
C GLN A 74 -23.21 -8.28 -14.70
N THR A 75 -23.20 -9.40 -13.97
CA THR A 75 -22.21 -10.47 -14.15
C THR A 75 -22.88 -11.79 -14.54
N SER A 76 -22.10 -12.76 -14.94
CA SER A 76 -22.61 -14.09 -15.36
C SER A 76 -23.28 -14.88 -14.25
N ASP A 77 -23.00 -14.57 -12.98
CA ASP A 77 -23.59 -15.24 -11.83
C ASP A 77 -24.28 -14.21 -10.92
N SER A 78 -25.61 -14.20 -10.98
CA SER A 78 -26.48 -13.33 -10.16
C SER A 78 -27.12 -14.08 -8.97
N SER A 79 -26.78 -15.37 -8.79
CA SER A 79 -27.42 -16.21 -7.75
C SER A 79 -27.04 -15.78 -6.33
N ASP A 80 -25.78 -15.47 -6.11
CA ASP A 80 -25.24 -15.15 -4.79
C ASP A 80 -24.98 -13.65 -4.66
N PHE A 81 -25.71 -12.98 -3.77
CA PHE A 81 -25.50 -11.55 -3.49
C PHE A 81 -25.79 -11.23 -2.02
N LYS A 82 -25.24 -10.11 -1.57
CA LYS A 82 -25.49 -9.57 -0.22
C LYS A 82 -25.49 -8.04 -0.30
N ASP A 83 -26.66 -7.44 -0.19
CA ASP A 83 -26.81 -5.99 -0.30
C ASP A 83 -26.19 -5.26 0.91
N PRO A 84 -25.56 -4.09 0.67
CA PRO A 84 -25.02 -3.27 1.75
C PRO A 84 -26.11 -2.86 2.75
N LYS A 85 -25.85 -3.09 4.02
CA LYS A 85 -26.65 -2.60 5.15
C LYS A 85 -25.68 -2.03 6.19
N LEU A 86 -25.97 -0.86 6.71
CA LEU A 86 -25.08 -0.11 7.59
C LEU A 86 -24.57 -0.95 8.78
N GLY A 87 -25.46 -1.69 9.42
CA GLY A 87 -25.12 -2.46 10.63
C GLY A 87 -24.03 -3.51 10.40
N TRP A 88 -24.18 -4.36 9.36
CA TRP A 88 -23.16 -5.40 9.12
C TRP A 88 -21.86 -4.81 8.56
N MET A 89 -21.94 -3.71 7.79
CA MET A 89 -20.73 -3.06 7.27
C MET A 89 -19.85 -2.52 8.42
N ILE A 90 -20.47 -1.83 9.39
CA ILE A 90 -19.78 -1.33 10.59
C ILE A 90 -19.21 -2.51 11.39
N ALA A 91 -20.03 -3.54 11.68
CA ALA A 91 -19.60 -4.71 12.44
C ALA A 91 -18.43 -5.43 11.78
N PHE A 92 -18.49 -5.62 10.46
CA PHE A 92 -17.42 -6.24 9.66
C PHE A 92 -16.11 -5.48 9.81
N LEU A 93 -16.14 -4.15 9.54
CA LEU A 93 -14.92 -3.33 9.60
C LEU A 93 -14.33 -3.29 11.01
N PHE A 94 -15.17 -3.20 12.05
CA PHE A 94 -14.68 -3.22 13.44
C PHE A 94 -13.97 -4.53 13.79
N VAL A 95 -14.39 -5.63 13.21
CA VAL A 95 -13.81 -6.95 13.53
C VAL A 95 -12.51 -7.19 12.77
N VAL A 96 -12.37 -6.66 11.52
CA VAL A 96 -11.22 -7.00 10.67
C VAL A 96 -10.12 -5.94 10.66
N SER A 97 -10.44 -4.64 10.81
CA SER A 97 -9.47 -3.56 10.55
C SER A 97 -8.37 -3.45 11.60
N PHE A 98 -8.61 -3.93 12.83
CA PHE A 98 -7.60 -3.86 13.90
C PHE A 98 -6.55 -4.96 13.81
N LEU A 99 -6.82 -6.06 13.11
CA LEU A 99 -5.91 -7.20 13.01
C LEU A 99 -4.56 -6.80 12.41
N GLY A 100 -4.60 -5.97 11.36
CA GLY A 100 -3.38 -5.50 10.69
C GLY A 100 -2.47 -4.71 11.62
N LEU A 101 -3.06 -3.89 12.48
CA LEU A 101 -2.30 -3.08 13.44
C LEU A 101 -1.44 -3.97 14.35
N PHE A 102 -2.03 -5.05 14.88
CA PHE A 102 -1.33 -5.95 15.78
C PHE A 102 -0.32 -6.85 15.07
N SER A 103 -0.55 -7.17 13.79
CA SER A 103 0.31 -8.09 13.02
C SER A 103 1.72 -7.56 12.79
N VAL A 104 1.90 -6.24 12.60
CA VAL A 104 3.19 -5.65 12.19
C VAL A 104 3.94 -4.96 13.34
N VAL A 105 3.33 -4.74 14.48
CA VAL A 105 4.00 -4.10 15.63
C VAL A 105 5.34 -4.80 15.98
N PRO A 106 5.43 -6.15 16.02
CA PRO A 106 6.71 -6.81 16.31
C PRO A 106 7.81 -6.54 15.27
N LEU A 107 7.42 -6.23 14.04
CA LEU A 107 8.33 -6.07 12.89
C LEU A 107 8.83 -4.64 12.71
N ARG A 108 8.31 -3.67 13.49
CA ARG A 108 8.61 -2.23 13.32
C ARG A 108 10.11 -1.90 13.42
N LYS A 109 10.83 -2.56 14.35
CA LYS A 109 12.27 -2.37 14.50
C LYS A 109 13.01 -2.78 13.22
N ILE A 110 12.68 -3.96 12.72
CA ILE A 110 13.32 -4.54 11.52
C ILE A 110 13.12 -3.64 10.31
N MET A 111 11.89 -3.20 10.08
CA MET A 111 11.55 -2.41 8.88
C MET A 111 12.11 -0.98 8.93
N ILE A 112 12.01 -0.30 10.10
CA ILE A 112 12.34 1.12 10.21
C ILE A 112 13.82 1.34 10.53
N ILE A 113 14.41 0.53 11.46
CA ILE A 113 15.78 0.71 11.95
C ILE A 113 16.76 -0.16 11.15
N ASP A 114 16.51 -1.47 11.05
CA ASP A 114 17.46 -2.41 10.48
C ASP A 114 17.49 -2.33 8.94
N PHE A 115 16.31 -2.38 8.29
CA PHE A 115 16.17 -2.24 6.83
C PHE A 115 16.21 -0.78 6.36
N LYS A 116 15.95 0.18 7.26
CA LYS A 116 15.93 1.64 6.97
C LYS A 116 15.01 1.97 5.81
N LEU A 117 13.85 1.30 5.73
CA LEU A 117 12.89 1.53 4.65
C LEU A 117 12.47 3.00 4.61
N THR A 118 12.29 3.52 3.41
CA THR A 118 12.08 4.95 3.17
C THR A 118 10.67 5.41 3.53
N TYR A 119 9.64 4.63 3.17
CA TYR A 119 8.22 5.03 3.27
C TYR A 119 8.08 6.47 2.76
N PRO A 120 8.13 6.70 1.43
CA PRO A 120 8.27 8.05 0.88
C PRO A 120 7.22 9.05 1.37
N SER A 121 5.94 8.70 1.39
CA SER A 121 4.85 9.58 1.89
C SER A 121 5.01 9.88 3.37
N GLY A 122 5.35 8.87 4.19
CA GLY A 122 5.62 9.06 5.62
C GLY A 122 6.82 9.98 5.87
N THR A 123 7.87 9.83 5.06
CA THR A 123 9.08 10.66 5.12
C THR A 123 8.76 12.11 4.72
N ALA A 124 7.99 12.31 3.64
CA ALA A 124 7.56 13.63 3.17
C ALA A 124 6.72 14.35 4.25
N THR A 125 5.76 13.63 4.84
CA THR A 125 4.91 14.14 5.92
C THR A 125 5.76 14.55 7.13
N ALA A 126 6.73 13.73 7.53
CA ALA A 126 7.63 14.03 8.64
C ALA A 126 8.47 15.30 8.38
N HIS A 127 8.99 15.45 7.17
CA HIS A 127 9.73 16.66 6.78
C HIS A 127 8.84 17.90 6.84
N LEU A 128 7.61 17.79 6.38
CA LEU A 128 6.63 18.89 6.43
C LEU A 128 6.34 19.29 7.89
N ILE A 129 6.02 18.30 8.74
CA ILE A 129 5.74 18.53 10.17
C ILE A 129 6.95 19.20 10.85
N ASN A 130 8.15 18.65 10.64
CA ASN A 130 9.38 19.18 11.26
C ASN A 130 9.64 20.64 10.82
N SER A 131 9.43 20.96 9.55
CA SER A 131 9.64 22.32 9.03
C SER A 131 8.71 23.34 9.66
N PHE A 132 7.46 22.95 9.97
CA PHE A 132 6.47 23.87 10.59
C PHE A 132 6.77 24.15 12.07
N HIS A 133 7.54 23.29 12.74
CA HIS A 133 7.78 23.36 14.19
C HIS A 133 9.23 23.73 14.54
N THR A 134 10.07 24.17 13.57
CA THR A 134 11.47 24.54 13.83
C THR A 134 11.55 26.05 14.07
N PRO A 135 12.20 26.54 15.17
CA PRO A 135 12.28 28.00 15.47
C PRO A 135 13.01 28.82 14.41
N GLN A 136 14.09 28.27 13.82
CA GLN A 136 14.81 28.90 12.71
C GLN A 136 14.04 28.78 11.38
N GLY A 137 12.97 27.99 11.40
CA GLY A 137 12.19 27.65 10.23
C GLY A 137 11.07 28.62 9.88
N ALA A 138 10.82 29.69 10.64
CA ALA A 138 9.70 30.59 10.31
C ALA A 138 9.86 31.21 8.92
N LYS A 139 11.07 31.64 8.54
CA LYS A 139 11.38 32.12 7.19
C LYS A 139 11.44 30.97 6.19
N LEU A 140 12.06 29.84 6.57
CA LEU A 140 12.14 28.63 5.75
C LEU A 140 10.76 28.01 5.56
N ALA A 141 9.97 27.89 6.64
CA ALA A 141 8.59 27.40 6.58
C ALA A 141 7.72 28.27 5.67
N LYS A 142 7.84 29.60 5.75
CA LYS A 142 7.12 30.52 4.86
C LYS A 142 7.52 30.30 3.39
N LYS A 143 8.82 30.08 3.12
CA LYS A 143 9.33 29.74 1.79
C LYS A 143 8.79 28.39 1.32
N GLN A 144 8.80 27.38 2.20
CA GLN A 144 8.27 26.03 1.92
C GLN A 144 6.77 26.05 1.62
N VAL A 145 5.96 26.76 2.44
CA VAL A 145 4.52 26.92 2.22
C VAL A 145 4.26 27.63 0.89
N LYS A 146 5.03 28.68 0.57
CA LYS A 146 4.92 29.38 -0.71
C LYS A 146 5.26 28.43 -1.88
N THR A 147 6.32 27.63 -1.73
CA THR A 147 6.72 26.63 -2.73
C THR A 147 5.66 25.55 -2.88
N LEU A 148 5.14 25.04 -1.76
CA LEU A 148 4.05 24.05 -1.74
C LEU A 148 2.81 24.60 -2.46
N GLY A 149 2.42 25.85 -2.13
CA GLY A 149 1.30 26.53 -2.79
C GLY A 149 1.52 26.68 -4.30
N LYS A 150 2.75 27.03 -4.70
CA LYS A 150 3.11 27.15 -6.12
C LYS A 150 2.95 25.79 -6.85
N PHE A 151 3.52 24.72 -6.29
CA PHE A 151 3.44 23.39 -6.92
C PHE A 151 2.02 22.81 -6.86
N PHE A 152 1.28 23.07 -5.76
CA PHE A 152 -0.12 22.71 -5.66
C PHE A 152 -0.94 23.38 -6.77
N SER A 153 -0.77 24.71 -6.95
CA SER A 153 -1.48 25.46 -8.01
C SER A 153 -1.10 24.95 -9.39
N LEU A 154 0.18 24.66 -9.61
CA LEU A 154 0.65 24.11 -10.89
C LEU A 154 0.05 22.72 -11.16
N SER A 155 0.04 21.85 -10.15
CA SER A 155 -0.55 20.51 -10.24
C SER A 155 -2.06 20.57 -10.44
N PHE A 156 -2.73 21.49 -9.74
CA PHE A 156 -4.18 21.73 -9.92
C PHE A 156 -4.49 22.18 -11.35
N LEU A 157 -3.73 23.16 -11.86
CA LEU A 157 -3.92 23.64 -13.24
C LEU A 157 -3.65 22.53 -14.26
N TRP A 158 -2.63 21.71 -14.01
CA TRP A 158 -2.33 20.56 -14.87
C TRP A 158 -3.47 19.53 -14.85
N GLY A 159 -3.96 19.17 -13.66
CA GLY A 159 -5.11 18.25 -13.52
C GLY A 159 -6.38 18.81 -14.15
N PHE A 160 -6.61 20.12 -14.02
CA PHE A 160 -7.74 20.80 -14.65
C PHE A 160 -7.61 20.75 -16.19
N PHE A 161 -6.41 20.98 -16.72
CA PHE A 161 -6.13 20.83 -18.16
C PHE A 161 -6.36 19.38 -18.61
N GLN A 162 -5.87 18.39 -17.86
CA GLN A 162 -6.11 16.97 -18.17
C GLN A 162 -7.60 16.66 -18.20
N TRP A 163 -8.37 17.16 -17.21
CA TRP A 163 -9.81 16.95 -17.14
C TRP A 163 -10.50 17.48 -18.41
N PHE A 164 -10.13 18.65 -18.87
CA PHE A 164 -10.65 19.21 -20.13
C PHE A 164 -10.27 18.37 -21.34
N TYR A 165 -9.04 17.88 -21.34
CA TYR A 165 -8.46 17.10 -22.44
C TYR A 165 -9.14 15.73 -22.56
N THR A 166 -9.56 15.13 -21.44
CA THR A 166 -10.15 13.79 -21.36
C THR A 166 -11.66 13.80 -21.09
N ALA A 167 -12.29 14.97 -21.03
CA ALA A 167 -13.67 15.13 -20.51
C ALA A 167 -14.75 14.46 -21.35
N THR A 168 -14.45 14.04 -22.58
CA THR A 168 -15.42 13.34 -23.44
C THR A 168 -14.84 12.00 -23.90
N ASP A 169 -15.58 10.93 -23.67
CA ASP A 169 -15.18 9.55 -23.97
C ASP A 169 -14.90 9.31 -25.48
N GLN A 170 -15.29 10.23 -26.33
CA GLN A 170 -15.21 10.06 -27.78
C GLN A 170 -14.21 11.00 -28.46
N CYS A 171 -13.52 11.84 -27.72
CA CYS A 171 -12.67 12.88 -28.30
C CYS A 171 -11.35 13.01 -27.55
N GLY A 172 -10.25 12.75 -28.22
CA GLY A 172 -8.90 12.94 -27.67
C GLY A 172 -8.30 11.67 -27.07
N PHE A 173 -7.26 11.88 -26.30
CA PHE A 173 -6.47 10.82 -25.65
C PHE A 173 -6.73 10.82 -24.15
N GLN A 174 -6.69 9.64 -23.53
CA GLN A 174 -6.83 9.51 -22.07
C GLN A 174 -5.69 10.18 -21.30
N ALA A 175 -4.53 10.32 -21.94
CA ALA A 175 -3.39 11.07 -21.43
C ALA A 175 -2.63 11.66 -22.62
N PHE A 176 -1.77 12.66 -22.36
CA PHE A 176 -1.03 13.33 -23.43
C PHE A 176 0.06 12.40 -24.01
N PRO A 177 0.08 12.13 -25.34
CA PRO A 177 1.04 11.20 -25.97
C PRO A 177 2.43 11.84 -26.15
N SER A 178 3.11 12.15 -25.04
CA SER A 178 4.38 12.88 -24.98
C SER A 178 5.54 12.21 -25.71
N LEU A 179 5.53 10.88 -25.87
CA LEU A 179 6.59 10.11 -26.56
C LEU A 179 6.12 9.56 -27.92
N GLY A 180 5.01 10.09 -28.44
CA GLY A 180 4.47 9.69 -29.74
C GLY A 180 3.42 8.58 -29.63
N LEU A 181 2.63 8.41 -30.70
CA LEU A 181 1.46 7.54 -30.72
C LEU A 181 1.79 6.05 -30.55
N LYS A 182 2.90 5.56 -31.14
CA LYS A 182 3.32 4.16 -31.01
C LYS A 182 3.73 3.83 -29.57
N ALA A 183 4.41 4.73 -28.90
CA ALA A 183 4.77 4.60 -27.49
C ALA A 183 3.52 4.66 -26.61
N TYR A 184 2.60 5.58 -26.92
CA TYR A 184 1.34 5.77 -26.21
C TYR A 184 0.47 4.50 -26.23
N GLN A 185 0.41 3.78 -27.37
CA GLN A 185 -0.34 2.52 -27.48
C GLN A 185 0.14 1.45 -26.48
N ASN A 186 1.43 1.50 -26.09
CA ASN A 186 2.01 0.61 -25.08
C ASN A 186 2.15 1.30 -23.71
N LYS A 187 1.39 2.36 -23.48
CA LYS A 187 1.35 3.14 -22.23
C LYS A 187 2.69 3.80 -21.85
N PHE A 188 3.59 4.01 -22.82
CA PHE A 188 4.81 4.80 -22.62
C PHE A 188 4.52 6.26 -22.92
N TYR A 189 4.32 7.06 -21.88
CA TYR A 189 4.12 8.52 -21.97
C TYR A 189 4.47 9.15 -20.62
N PHE A 190 4.69 10.46 -20.61
CA PHE A 190 4.78 11.23 -19.38
C PHE A 190 3.37 11.62 -18.94
N ASP A 191 3.00 11.23 -17.73
CA ASP A 191 1.73 11.62 -17.14
C ASP A 191 1.84 12.98 -16.43
N PHE A 192 3.08 13.37 -16.06
CA PHE A 192 3.40 14.58 -15.30
C PHE A 192 2.68 14.61 -13.95
N SER A 193 2.50 13.44 -13.35
CA SER A 193 1.89 13.31 -12.03
C SER A 193 2.86 13.84 -10.96
N ALA A 194 2.44 14.89 -10.23
CA ALA A 194 3.23 15.45 -9.14
C ALA A 194 3.53 14.42 -8.05
N THR A 195 2.60 13.49 -7.82
CA THR A 195 2.74 12.40 -6.86
C THR A 195 3.88 11.46 -7.27
N TYR A 196 3.85 10.96 -8.51
CA TYR A 196 4.87 10.01 -9.01
C TYR A 196 6.26 10.65 -9.08
N ILE A 197 6.33 11.90 -9.53
CA ILE A 197 7.58 12.67 -9.56
C ILE A 197 8.13 12.83 -8.13
N GLY A 198 7.27 13.18 -7.16
CA GLY A 198 7.63 13.35 -5.74
C GLY A 198 8.16 12.05 -5.13
N VAL A 199 7.48 10.94 -5.35
CA VAL A 199 7.92 9.61 -4.90
C VAL A 199 9.30 9.27 -5.49
N GLY A 200 9.48 9.51 -6.80
CA GLY A 200 10.74 9.27 -7.49
C GLY A 200 11.90 10.08 -6.93
N MET A 201 11.64 11.30 -6.44
CA MET A 201 12.67 12.15 -5.80
C MET A 201 13.08 11.62 -4.42
N ILE A 202 12.15 11.00 -3.68
CA ILE A 202 12.38 10.50 -2.31
C ILE A 202 13.00 9.10 -2.33
N CYS A 203 12.55 8.22 -3.25
CA CYS A 203 13.00 6.83 -3.34
C CYS A 203 14.47 6.72 -3.74
N PRO A 204 15.20 5.70 -3.23
CA PRO A 204 16.54 5.39 -3.71
C PRO A 204 16.57 5.10 -5.22
N TYR A 205 17.64 5.52 -5.87
CA TYR A 205 17.84 5.44 -7.33
C TYR A 205 17.62 4.02 -7.90
N ILE A 206 18.06 2.99 -7.16
CA ILE A 206 17.91 1.59 -7.59
C ILE A 206 16.43 1.18 -7.72
N ILE A 207 15.55 1.75 -6.88
CA ILE A 207 14.11 1.47 -6.95
C ILE A 207 13.53 2.04 -8.24
N ASN A 208 13.86 3.31 -8.56
CA ASN A 208 13.38 3.97 -9.78
C ASN A 208 13.85 3.21 -11.03
N ILE A 209 15.11 2.74 -11.04
CA ILE A 209 15.64 1.89 -12.13
C ILE A 209 14.86 0.57 -12.19
N SER A 210 14.60 -0.07 -11.04
CA SER A 210 13.88 -1.35 -10.99
C SER A 210 12.47 -1.22 -11.56
N VAL A 211 11.76 -0.14 -11.18
CA VAL A 211 10.41 0.15 -11.70
C VAL A 211 10.47 0.35 -13.20
N LEU A 212 11.43 1.13 -13.71
CA LEU A 212 11.58 1.38 -15.15
C LEU A 212 11.90 0.09 -15.93
N LEU A 213 12.82 -0.73 -15.41
CA LEU A 213 13.16 -2.04 -16.01
C LEU A 213 11.93 -2.94 -16.06
N GLY A 214 11.13 -2.97 -14.99
CA GLY A 214 9.87 -3.71 -14.95
C GLY A 214 8.89 -3.25 -16.02
N GLY A 215 8.76 -1.94 -16.21
CA GLY A 215 7.91 -1.34 -17.24
C GLY A 215 8.35 -1.72 -18.66
N ILE A 216 9.66 -1.66 -18.92
CA ILE A 216 10.23 -2.07 -20.23
C ILE A 216 10.01 -3.56 -20.45
N LEU A 217 10.29 -4.40 -19.44
CA LEU A 217 10.12 -5.85 -19.53
C LEU A 217 8.67 -6.24 -19.81
N SER A 218 7.72 -5.65 -19.06
CA SER A 218 6.30 -6.00 -19.17
C SER A 218 5.68 -5.43 -20.46
N TRP A 219 5.61 -4.09 -20.55
CA TRP A 219 4.87 -3.41 -21.63
C TRP A 219 5.67 -3.27 -22.94
N GLY A 220 6.99 -3.30 -22.85
CA GLY A 220 7.85 -3.26 -24.04
C GLY A 220 8.05 -4.61 -24.68
N LEU A 221 8.06 -5.70 -23.88
CA LEU A 221 8.39 -7.03 -24.38
C LEU A 221 7.26 -8.05 -24.14
N MET A 222 6.87 -8.29 -22.89
CA MET A 222 5.98 -9.42 -22.55
C MET A 222 4.58 -9.25 -23.11
N TRP A 223 3.94 -8.10 -22.88
CA TRP A 223 2.55 -7.90 -23.32
C TRP A 223 2.41 -7.87 -24.84
N PRO A 224 3.29 -7.23 -25.63
CA PRO A 224 3.23 -7.36 -27.09
C PRO A 224 3.39 -8.79 -27.59
N LEU A 225 4.31 -9.58 -26.99
CA LEU A 225 4.51 -11.00 -27.36
C LEU A 225 3.27 -11.84 -27.05
N ILE A 226 2.66 -11.64 -25.87
CA ILE A 226 1.44 -12.37 -25.47
C ILE A 226 0.25 -11.93 -26.34
N LYS A 227 0.15 -10.64 -26.67
CA LYS A 227 -0.91 -10.10 -27.54
C LYS A 227 -0.84 -10.71 -28.95
N ASN A 228 0.36 -10.94 -29.46
CA ASN A 228 0.54 -11.60 -30.77
C ASN A 228 0.07 -13.06 -30.76
N ARG A 229 -0.18 -13.67 -29.58
CA ARG A 229 -0.71 -15.04 -29.44
C ARG A 229 -2.22 -15.04 -29.16
N GLU A 230 -2.90 -13.92 -29.40
CA GLU A 230 -4.37 -13.85 -29.31
C GLU A 230 -4.99 -14.87 -30.30
N GLY A 231 -5.94 -15.66 -29.80
CA GLY A 231 -6.56 -16.75 -30.54
C GLY A 231 -5.94 -18.12 -30.28
N ASP A 232 -4.70 -18.18 -29.76
CA ASP A 232 -4.00 -19.41 -29.39
C ASP A 232 -3.90 -19.56 -27.86
N TRP A 233 -3.40 -18.51 -27.18
CA TRP A 233 -3.23 -18.51 -25.72
C TRP A 233 -4.49 -18.06 -24.98
N TYR A 234 -5.30 -17.21 -25.59
CA TYR A 234 -6.60 -16.74 -25.04
C TYR A 234 -7.54 -16.39 -26.20
N ALA A 235 -8.84 -16.41 -25.95
CA ALA A 235 -9.88 -16.18 -26.98
C ALA A 235 -9.82 -14.75 -27.54
N LYS A 236 -10.12 -14.62 -28.84
CA LYS A 236 -10.21 -13.31 -29.52
C LYS A 236 -11.47 -12.54 -29.07
N GLY A 237 -11.37 -11.22 -29.08
CA GLY A 237 -12.50 -10.33 -28.82
C GLY A 237 -12.89 -10.19 -27.37
N LEU A 238 -12.05 -10.65 -26.44
CA LEU A 238 -12.27 -10.41 -25.01
C LEU A 238 -12.00 -8.94 -24.68
N GLY A 239 -12.85 -8.33 -23.86
CA GLY A 239 -12.63 -6.97 -23.37
C GLY A 239 -11.32 -6.85 -22.58
N ASP A 240 -10.70 -5.67 -22.61
CA ASP A 240 -9.41 -5.39 -21.97
C ASP A 240 -9.40 -5.67 -20.46
N GLY A 241 -10.55 -5.68 -19.80
CA GLY A 241 -10.68 -6.00 -18.37
C GLY A 241 -10.88 -7.48 -18.06
N SER A 242 -11.03 -8.33 -19.08
CA SER A 242 -11.30 -9.76 -18.87
C SER A 242 -10.07 -10.50 -18.36
N LEU A 243 -10.25 -11.25 -17.27
CA LEU A 243 -9.19 -12.04 -16.66
C LEU A 243 -8.87 -13.32 -17.46
N HIS A 244 -9.77 -13.75 -18.36
CA HIS A 244 -9.50 -14.83 -19.30
C HIS A 244 -8.59 -14.38 -20.48
N GLY A 245 -8.35 -13.05 -20.60
CA GLY A 245 -7.51 -12.44 -21.61
C GLY A 245 -6.16 -11.97 -21.07
N ILE A 246 -5.61 -10.93 -21.71
CA ILE A 246 -4.30 -10.34 -21.37
C ILE A 246 -4.25 -9.79 -19.93
N GLN A 247 -5.40 -9.33 -19.39
CA GLN A 247 -5.47 -8.81 -18.02
C GLN A 247 -5.15 -9.89 -16.99
N GLY A 248 -5.51 -11.15 -17.25
CA GLY A 248 -5.13 -12.27 -16.39
C GLY A 248 -3.61 -12.38 -16.23
N TYR A 249 -2.89 -12.35 -17.37
CA TYR A 249 -1.41 -12.38 -17.32
C TYR A 249 -0.86 -11.21 -16.52
N ARG A 250 -1.34 -9.99 -16.74
CA ARG A 250 -0.87 -8.78 -16.01
C ARG A 250 -1.00 -8.94 -14.51
N VAL A 251 -2.16 -9.39 -14.04
CA VAL A 251 -2.46 -9.53 -12.62
C VAL A 251 -1.65 -10.68 -11.98
N PHE A 252 -1.72 -11.88 -12.57
CA PHE A 252 -1.13 -13.08 -11.94
C PHE A 252 0.39 -13.08 -11.98
N LEU A 253 1.00 -12.59 -13.07
CA LEU A 253 2.46 -12.49 -13.18
C LEU A 253 3.02 -11.45 -12.20
N ALA A 254 2.33 -10.33 -12.03
CA ALA A 254 2.70 -9.33 -11.02
C ALA A 254 2.63 -9.93 -9.61
N ILE A 255 1.51 -10.60 -9.27
CA ILE A 255 1.34 -11.26 -7.96
C ILE A 255 2.47 -12.27 -7.71
N ALA A 256 2.79 -13.11 -8.70
CA ALA A 256 3.82 -14.15 -8.57
C ALA A 256 5.18 -13.53 -8.24
N MET A 257 5.56 -12.47 -8.94
CA MET A 257 6.85 -11.80 -8.74
C MET A 257 6.91 -11.09 -7.38
N ILE A 258 5.82 -10.42 -6.98
CA ILE A 258 5.67 -9.74 -5.68
C ILE A 258 5.81 -10.76 -4.53
N LEU A 259 5.10 -11.90 -4.65
CA LEU A 259 5.13 -12.95 -3.64
C LEU A 259 6.52 -13.58 -3.53
N GLY A 260 7.19 -13.83 -4.67
CA GLY A 260 8.54 -14.38 -4.68
C GLY A 260 9.53 -13.52 -3.91
N ASP A 261 9.53 -12.21 -4.18
CA ASP A 261 10.39 -11.25 -3.47
C ASP A 261 9.99 -11.10 -1.99
N GLY A 262 8.70 -10.90 -1.73
CA GLY A 262 8.19 -10.68 -0.38
C GLY A 262 8.45 -11.88 0.53
N LEU A 263 8.14 -13.08 0.06
CA LEU A 263 8.35 -14.32 0.84
C LEU A 263 9.83 -14.58 1.09
N TYR A 264 10.70 -14.35 0.09
CA TYR A 264 12.14 -14.49 0.27
C TYR A 264 12.63 -13.61 1.43
N ASN A 265 12.28 -12.33 1.42
CA ASN A 265 12.68 -11.38 2.45
C ASN A 265 12.04 -11.72 3.81
N PHE A 266 10.82 -12.22 3.83
CA PHE A 266 10.14 -12.66 5.05
C PHE A 266 10.89 -13.84 5.70
N PHE A 267 11.19 -14.88 4.92
CA PHE A 267 11.93 -16.06 5.42
C PHE A 267 13.35 -15.68 5.87
N LYS A 268 13.98 -14.75 5.16
CA LYS A 268 15.28 -14.20 5.55
C LYS A 268 15.21 -13.54 6.94
N VAL A 269 14.20 -12.72 7.20
CA VAL A 269 13.99 -12.07 8.51
C VAL A 269 13.73 -13.13 9.58
N LEU A 270 12.89 -14.12 9.29
CA LEU A 270 12.62 -15.22 10.23
C LEU A 270 13.91 -15.96 10.60
N THR A 271 14.73 -16.29 9.60
CA THR A 271 16.00 -17.00 9.81
C THR A 271 16.93 -16.19 10.72
N TYR A 272 17.11 -14.89 10.45
CA TYR A 272 17.94 -14.02 11.28
C TYR A 272 17.39 -13.90 12.71
N THR A 273 16.07 -13.82 12.86
CA THR A 273 15.42 -13.74 14.17
C THR A 273 15.65 -15.02 14.96
N PHE A 274 15.45 -16.19 14.33
CA PHE A 274 15.67 -17.50 14.98
C PHE A 274 17.14 -17.69 15.37
N LEU A 275 18.07 -17.34 14.48
CA LEU A 275 19.51 -17.43 14.77
C LEU A 275 19.89 -16.49 15.92
N GLY A 276 19.36 -15.28 15.94
CA GLY A 276 19.57 -14.32 17.03
C GLY A 276 19.06 -14.84 18.36
N LEU A 277 17.84 -15.39 18.39
CA LEU A 277 17.25 -16.00 19.59
C LEU A 277 18.09 -17.20 20.04
N TYR A 278 18.46 -18.08 19.12
CA TYR A 278 19.28 -19.27 19.40
C TYR A 278 20.62 -18.85 20.04
N THR A 279 21.28 -17.84 19.48
CA THR A 279 22.55 -17.31 20.00
C THR A 279 22.36 -16.72 21.41
N GLN A 280 21.27 -16.00 21.65
CA GLN A 280 20.94 -15.45 22.98
C GLN A 280 20.69 -16.58 23.99
N PHE A 281 19.92 -17.61 23.61
CA PHE A 281 19.68 -18.77 24.49
C PHE A 281 20.97 -19.55 24.78
N ARG A 282 21.85 -19.67 23.80
CA ARG A 282 23.15 -20.34 23.95
C ARG A 282 24.08 -19.53 24.85
N ASN A 283 24.20 -18.22 24.64
CA ASN A 283 25.10 -17.35 25.40
C ASN A 283 24.60 -17.10 26.83
N LYS A 284 23.30 -17.28 27.11
CA LYS A 284 22.75 -17.18 28.47
C LYS A 284 23.27 -18.31 29.39
N LYS A 285 23.84 -19.39 28.83
CA LYS A 285 24.48 -20.46 29.57
C LYS A 285 25.96 -20.16 29.91
N GLU A 286 26.55 -19.13 29.27
CA GLU A 286 27.91 -18.66 29.56
C GLU A 286 27.82 -17.24 30.13
N SER A 287 27.57 -17.13 31.43
CA SER A 287 27.58 -15.83 32.12
C SER A 287 29.03 -15.40 32.37
N VAL A 288 29.62 -14.78 31.38
CA VAL A 288 30.88 -14.06 31.54
C VAL A 288 30.60 -12.58 31.25
N LEU A 289 31.03 -11.73 32.16
CA LEU A 289 30.99 -10.27 32.04
C LEU A 289 31.51 -9.84 30.66
N PRO A 290 30.85 -8.89 30.00
CA PRO A 290 31.32 -8.42 28.71
C PRO A 290 32.64 -7.67 28.87
N VAL A 291 33.72 -8.31 28.46
CA VAL A 291 34.99 -7.62 28.22
C VAL A 291 34.75 -6.80 26.95
N ALA A 292 34.88 -5.51 27.06
CA ALA A 292 34.82 -4.61 25.91
C ALA A 292 36.00 -4.94 24.99
N ASP A 293 35.72 -5.71 23.93
CA ASP A 293 36.70 -5.91 22.85
C ASP A 293 36.87 -4.60 22.11
N GLN A 294 38.01 -3.97 22.33
CA GLN A 294 38.39 -2.68 21.71
C GLN A 294 38.69 -2.79 20.21
N ASP A 295 38.64 -3.97 19.61
CA ASP A 295 39.08 -4.21 18.23
C ASP A 295 37.94 -4.53 17.24
N SER A 296 36.67 -4.32 17.61
CA SER A 296 35.57 -4.41 16.66
C SER A 296 35.59 -3.16 15.77
N PRO A 297 35.54 -3.30 14.42
CA PRO A 297 35.44 -2.13 13.56
C PRO A 297 34.20 -1.35 13.96
N LEU A 298 34.39 -0.10 14.36
CA LEU A 298 33.30 0.82 14.72
C LEU A 298 32.24 0.79 13.62
N PRO A 299 30.97 0.56 13.96
CA PRO A 299 29.90 0.67 12.96
C PRO A 299 29.97 2.08 12.33
N PRO A 300 29.64 2.21 11.05
CA PRO A 300 29.70 3.51 10.36
C PRO A 300 29.01 4.55 11.23
N GLN A 301 29.70 5.65 11.51
CA GLN A 301 29.23 6.70 12.43
C GLN A 301 27.81 7.10 12.06
N GLN A 302 26.87 6.62 12.85
CA GLN A 302 25.49 7.09 12.75
C GLN A 302 25.44 8.55 13.18
N SER A 303 24.77 9.38 12.39
CA SER A 303 24.50 10.78 12.76
C SER A 303 23.89 10.82 14.17
N TYR A 304 24.27 11.83 14.96
CA TYR A 304 23.72 12.10 16.28
C TYR A 304 22.18 12.08 16.25
N ASP A 305 21.60 12.66 15.21
CA ASP A 305 20.15 12.70 15.01
C ASP A 305 19.55 11.29 14.86
N ASP A 306 20.22 10.41 14.11
CA ASP A 306 19.75 9.02 13.92
C ASP A 306 19.84 8.22 15.21
N GLN A 307 20.91 8.43 15.99
CA GLN A 307 21.06 7.81 17.31
C GLN A 307 19.94 8.25 18.25
N ARG A 308 19.64 9.55 18.27
CA ARG A 308 18.57 10.14 19.07
C ARG A 308 17.19 9.60 18.67
N ARG A 309 16.91 9.53 17.38
CA ARG A 309 15.66 8.96 16.83
C ARG A 309 15.50 7.49 17.23
N THR A 310 16.55 6.72 17.06
CA THR A 310 16.57 5.29 17.41
C THR A 310 16.36 5.09 18.90
N HIS A 311 17.05 5.86 19.75
CA HIS A 311 16.91 5.80 21.21
C HIS A 311 15.46 6.10 21.62
N PHE A 312 14.85 7.18 21.09
CA PHE A 312 13.47 7.56 21.39
C PHE A 312 12.48 6.48 20.94
N PHE A 313 12.66 5.94 19.75
CA PHE A 313 11.80 4.91 19.16
C PHE A 313 11.86 3.60 19.95
N LEU A 314 13.04 3.25 20.51
CA LEU A 314 13.22 2.03 21.29
C LEU A 314 12.84 2.20 22.77
N LYS A 315 12.87 3.42 23.31
CA LYS A 315 12.56 3.69 24.72
C LYS A 315 11.10 3.37 25.06
N ASP A 316 10.16 3.79 24.22
CA ASP A 316 8.72 3.70 24.49
C ASP A 316 8.08 2.58 23.65
N GLN A 317 8.55 1.34 23.89
CA GLN A 317 8.15 0.18 23.10
C GLN A 317 6.73 -0.33 23.45
N ILE A 318 6.05 -0.81 22.43
CA ILE A 318 4.84 -1.62 22.58
C ILE A 318 5.30 -3.05 22.85
N PRO A 319 4.89 -3.68 23.96
CA PRO A 319 5.33 -5.05 24.26
C PRO A 319 4.89 -6.05 23.18
N THR A 320 5.79 -6.92 22.80
CA THR A 320 5.52 -7.94 21.77
C THR A 320 4.38 -8.88 22.18
N TRP A 321 4.33 -9.26 23.47
CA TRP A 321 3.24 -10.13 23.98
C TRP A 321 1.88 -9.48 23.83
N PHE A 322 1.80 -8.15 24.01
CA PHE A 322 0.56 -7.39 23.83
C PHE A 322 0.13 -7.42 22.35
N ALA A 323 1.08 -7.25 21.42
CA ALA A 323 0.80 -7.29 19.98
C ALA A 323 0.33 -8.70 19.54
N VAL A 324 1.05 -9.74 19.96
CA VAL A 324 0.69 -11.12 19.60
C VAL A 324 -0.63 -11.52 20.28
N GLY A 325 -0.77 -11.22 21.56
CA GLY A 325 -2.01 -11.51 22.32
C GLY A 325 -3.23 -10.79 21.73
N GLY A 326 -3.05 -9.52 21.37
CA GLY A 326 -4.10 -8.70 20.71
C GLY A 326 -4.49 -9.28 19.35
N TYR A 327 -3.50 -9.69 18.54
CA TYR A 327 -3.77 -10.33 17.26
C TYR A 327 -4.59 -11.61 17.43
N VAL A 328 -4.17 -12.49 18.32
CA VAL A 328 -4.84 -13.78 18.57
C VAL A 328 -6.27 -13.55 19.13
N ALA A 329 -6.44 -12.61 20.05
CA ALA A 329 -7.74 -12.29 20.66
C ALA A 329 -8.73 -11.78 19.61
N ILE A 330 -8.30 -10.81 18.78
CA ILE A 330 -9.18 -10.23 17.73
C ILE A 330 -9.44 -11.29 16.65
N ALA A 331 -8.45 -12.09 16.26
CA ALA A 331 -8.63 -13.19 15.29
C ALA A 331 -9.66 -14.21 15.80
N ALA A 332 -9.64 -14.53 17.09
CA ALA A 332 -10.61 -15.44 17.70
C ALA A 332 -12.03 -14.84 17.68
N ILE A 333 -12.16 -13.56 18.07
CA ILE A 333 -13.43 -12.81 18.02
C ILE A 333 -13.95 -12.79 16.57
N SER A 334 -13.08 -12.47 15.62
CA SER A 334 -13.40 -12.39 14.20
C SER A 334 -13.86 -13.75 13.65
N THR A 335 -13.15 -14.83 14.00
CA THR A 335 -13.50 -16.20 13.58
C THR A 335 -14.87 -16.61 14.15
N ALA A 336 -15.22 -16.13 15.35
CA ALA A 336 -16.52 -16.39 15.97
C ALA A 336 -17.65 -15.56 15.35
N THR A 337 -17.40 -14.29 15.02
CA THR A 337 -18.43 -13.32 14.60
C THR A 337 -18.70 -13.31 13.09
N LEU A 338 -17.65 -13.41 12.25
CA LEU A 338 -17.81 -13.26 10.80
C LEU A 338 -18.70 -14.32 10.15
N PRO A 339 -18.68 -15.60 10.56
CA PRO A 339 -19.63 -16.58 10.00
C PRO A 339 -21.11 -16.26 10.29
N HIS A 340 -21.40 -15.44 11.32
CA HIS A 340 -22.77 -14.97 11.59
C HIS A 340 -23.16 -13.78 10.71
N ILE A 341 -22.18 -12.97 10.31
CA ILE A 341 -22.40 -11.88 9.36
C ILE A 341 -22.47 -12.44 7.92
N PHE A 342 -21.58 -13.39 7.62
CA PHE A 342 -21.41 -13.98 6.30
C PHE A 342 -21.45 -15.52 6.41
N ASN A 343 -22.58 -16.09 6.08
CA ASN A 343 -22.82 -17.54 6.22
C ASN A 343 -21.92 -18.40 5.31
N GLN A 344 -21.43 -17.79 4.20
CA GLN A 344 -20.57 -18.45 3.22
C GLN A 344 -19.12 -18.57 3.72
N LEU A 345 -18.69 -17.66 4.61
CA LEU A 345 -17.33 -17.61 5.13
C LEU A 345 -17.21 -18.50 6.38
N LYS A 346 -16.85 -19.75 6.17
CA LYS A 346 -16.75 -20.74 7.26
C LYS A 346 -15.55 -20.42 8.16
N TRP A 347 -15.65 -20.82 9.45
CA TRP A 347 -14.63 -20.54 10.48
C TRP A 347 -13.23 -21.07 10.09
N TYR A 348 -13.14 -22.19 9.40
CA TYR A 348 -11.85 -22.79 9.02
C TYR A 348 -11.17 -22.00 7.89
N TYR A 349 -11.90 -21.34 6.99
CA TYR A 349 -11.32 -20.39 6.02
C TYR A 349 -10.65 -19.23 6.76
N MET A 350 -11.30 -18.72 7.81
CA MET A 350 -10.79 -17.62 8.62
C MET A 350 -9.47 -17.98 9.30
N ILE A 351 -9.35 -19.19 9.85
CA ILE A 351 -8.10 -19.64 10.48
C ILE A 351 -6.95 -19.61 9.47
N VAL A 352 -7.19 -20.13 8.26
CA VAL A 352 -6.15 -20.14 7.21
C VAL A 352 -5.76 -18.71 6.81
N ILE A 353 -6.76 -17.82 6.66
CA ILE A 353 -6.49 -16.39 6.35
C ILE A 353 -5.62 -15.77 7.45
N TYR A 354 -5.97 -15.98 8.73
CA TYR A 354 -5.24 -15.37 9.85
C TYR A 354 -3.84 -15.95 10.06
N LEU A 355 -3.57 -17.16 9.65
CA LEU A 355 -2.22 -17.74 9.66
C LEU A 355 -1.34 -17.12 8.56
N ILE A 356 -1.91 -16.84 7.40
CA ILE A 356 -1.18 -16.33 6.23
C ILE A 356 -1.07 -14.79 6.28
N ALA A 357 -2.08 -14.10 6.82
CA ALA A 357 -2.20 -12.64 6.78
C ALA A 357 -0.97 -11.89 7.33
N PRO A 358 -0.34 -12.29 8.46
CA PRO A 358 0.86 -11.55 8.93
C PRO A 358 2.03 -11.62 7.95
N THR A 359 2.18 -12.73 7.23
CA THR A 359 3.21 -12.88 6.19
C THR A 359 2.97 -11.92 5.03
N LEU A 360 1.71 -11.87 4.55
CA LEU A 360 1.33 -10.98 3.44
C LEU A 360 1.34 -9.50 3.88
N ALA A 361 0.97 -9.22 5.14
CA ALA A 361 1.07 -7.89 5.73
C ALA A 361 2.54 -7.42 5.77
N PHE A 362 3.47 -8.31 6.15
CA PHE A 362 4.92 -8.01 6.06
C PHE A 362 5.32 -7.70 4.62
N CYS A 363 4.92 -8.55 3.65
CA CYS A 363 5.27 -8.37 2.23
C CYS A 363 4.78 -7.02 1.69
N ASN A 364 3.54 -6.65 2.03
CA ASN A 364 2.96 -5.37 1.61
C ASN A 364 3.66 -4.18 2.28
N ALA A 365 3.86 -4.24 3.60
CA ALA A 365 4.51 -3.15 4.34
C ALA A 365 5.97 -2.97 3.87
N TYR A 366 6.64 -4.05 3.51
CA TYR A 366 7.99 -4.02 2.91
C TYR A 366 7.97 -3.34 1.53
N GLY A 367 7.04 -3.74 0.66
CA GLY A 367 6.87 -3.15 -0.67
C GLY A 367 6.52 -1.66 -0.60
N ASN A 368 5.57 -1.30 0.25
CA ASN A 368 5.17 0.09 0.50
C ASN A 368 6.36 0.92 1.03
N GLY A 369 7.14 0.34 1.92
CA GLY A 369 8.36 0.99 2.45
C GLY A 369 9.42 1.29 1.38
N LEU A 370 9.44 0.50 0.30
CA LEU A 370 10.36 0.70 -0.82
C LEU A 370 9.82 1.69 -1.86
N THR A 371 8.55 1.55 -2.25
CA THR A 371 7.98 2.16 -3.47
C THR A 371 6.86 3.15 -3.21
N ASP A 372 6.40 3.26 -1.99
CA ASP A 372 5.21 4.02 -1.57
C ASP A 372 3.89 3.47 -2.15
N TRP A 373 3.93 2.30 -2.74
CA TRP A 373 2.74 1.70 -3.35
C TRP A 373 2.23 0.55 -2.48
N SER A 374 1.01 0.69 -1.95
CA SER A 374 0.34 -0.37 -1.20
C SER A 374 -0.34 -1.34 -2.18
N LEU A 375 -0.02 -2.61 -2.04
CA LEU A 375 -0.55 -3.69 -2.88
C LEU A 375 -1.64 -4.49 -2.16
N ALA A 376 -2.31 -3.87 -1.18
CA ALA A 376 -3.36 -4.51 -0.36
C ALA A 376 -4.46 -5.13 -1.23
N SER A 377 -4.90 -4.42 -2.28
CA SER A 377 -5.91 -4.92 -3.23
C SER A 377 -5.44 -6.16 -3.98
N THR A 378 -4.13 -6.25 -4.27
CA THR A 378 -3.51 -7.41 -4.94
C THR A 378 -3.56 -8.64 -4.03
N TYR A 379 -3.23 -8.48 -2.75
CA TYR A 379 -3.32 -9.56 -1.76
C TYR A 379 -4.78 -9.95 -1.48
N GLY A 380 -5.71 -8.99 -1.54
CA GLY A 380 -7.14 -9.26 -1.49
C GLY A 380 -7.59 -10.17 -2.65
N LYS A 381 -7.12 -9.88 -3.86
CA LYS A 381 -7.40 -10.70 -5.04
C LYS A 381 -6.87 -12.14 -4.89
N LEU A 382 -5.70 -12.30 -4.25
CA LEU A 382 -5.18 -13.63 -3.93
C LEU A 382 -6.14 -14.40 -3.00
N ALA A 383 -6.69 -13.72 -1.97
CA ALA A 383 -7.67 -14.32 -1.06
C ALA A 383 -8.96 -14.72 -1.81
N ILE A 384 -9.42 -13.89 -2.77
CA ILE A 384 -10.58 -14.22 -3.63
C ILE A 384 -10.34 -15.59 -4.28
N PHE A 385 -9.20 -15.76 -4.94
CA PHE A 385 -8.88 -16.97 -5.69
C PHE A 385 -8.77 -18.19 -4.80
N THR A 386 -8.04 -18.07 -3.68
CA THR A 386 -7.78 -19.23 -2.81
C THR A 386 -9.06 -19.68 -2.10
N ILE A 387 -9.81 -18.77 -1.52
CA ILE A 387 -11.01 -19.11 -0.75
C ILE A 387 -12.19 -19.39 -1.69
N GLY A 388 -12.34 -18.62 -2.77
CA GLY A 388 -13.38 -18.87 -3.78
C GLY A 388 -13.27 -20.26 -4.41
N ALA A 389 -12.04 -20.64 -4.81
CA ALA A 389 -11.75 -21.98 -5.34
C ALA A 389 -12.02 -23.08 -4.32
N TRP A 390 -11.67 -22.84 -3.04
CA TRP A 390 -11.86 -23.81 -1.96
C TRP A 390 -13.35 -24.00 -1.63
N ALA A 391 -14.12 -22.91 -1.57
CA ALA A 391 -15.56 -22.96 -1.28
C ALA A 391 -16.35 -23.57 -2.45
N GLY A 392 -15.95 -23.25 -3.69
CA GLY A 392 -16.62 -23.77 -4.91
C GLY A 392 -18.04 -23.20 -5.08
N SER A 393 -18.66 -23.53 -6.23
CA SER A 393 -19.99 -23.01 -6.59
C SER A 393 -21.11 -23.50 -5.64
N SER A 394 -20.97 -24.70 -5.09
CA SER A 394 -21.99 -25.30 -4.25
C SER A 394 -22.15 -24.65 -2.87
N HIS A 395 -21.19 -23.86 -2.42
CA HIS A 395 -21.20 -23.25 -1.08
C HIS A 395 -21.10 -21.71 -1.12
N GLY A 396 -21.50 -21.08 -2.22
CA GLY A 396 -21.48 -19.63 -2.37
C GLY A 396 -20.04 -19.08 -2.44
N GLY A 397 -19.21 -19.73 -3.23
CA GLY A 397 -17.78 -19.42 -3.36
C GLY A 397 -17.50 -17.99 -3.81
N VAL A 398 -18.40 -17.39 -4.61
CA VAL A 398 -18.25 -16.01 -5.08
C VAL A 398 -18.30 -15.05 -3.89
N LEU A 399 -19.30 -15.17 -3.02
CA LEU A 399 -19.41 -14.36 -1.80
C LEU A 399 -18.27 -14.66 -0.83
N ALA A 400 -17.99 -15.95 -0.57
CA ALA A 400 -16.90 -16.36 0.32
C ALA A 400 -15.55 -15.76 -0.13
N GLY A 401 -15.29 -15.74 -1.43
CA GLY A 401 -14.08 -15.13 -2.00
C GLY A 401 -14.03 -13.61 -1.77
N LEU A 402 -15.14 -12.91 -2.04
CA LEU A 402 -15.23 -11.46 -1.84
C LEU A 402 -15.08 -11.07 -0.36
N GLU A 403 -15.70 -11.86 0.53
CA GLU A 403 -15.60 -11.68 1.99
C GLU A 403 -14.17 -11.90 2.48
N ALA A 404 -13.51 -12.96 2.01
CA ALA A 404 -12.12 -13.27 2.31
C ALA A 404 -11.19 -12.16 1.81
N CYS A 405 -11.49 -11.59 0.63
CA CYS A 405 -10.79 -10.40 0.09
C CYS A 405 -10.86 -9.24 1.08
N GLY A 406 -12.06 -8.96 1.58
CA GLY A 406 -12.27 -7.88 2.54
C GLY A 406 -11.44 -8.05 3.80
N VAL A 407 -11.42 -9.27 4.35
CA VAL A 407 -10.61 -9.60 5.54
C VAL A 407 -9.12 -9.38 5.24
N MET A 408 -8.62 -9.97 4.15
CA MET A 408 -7.19 -9.89 3.79
C MET A 408 -6.77 -8.46 3.46
N MET A 409 -7.57 -7.76 2.66
CA MET A 409 -7.26 -6.39 2.21
C MET A 409 -7.18 -5.43 3.40
N ASN A 410 -8.14 -5.52 4.36
CA ASN A 410 -8.12 -4.68 5.56
C ASN A 410 -6.87 -4.95 6.41
N ILE A 411 -6.55 -6.22 6.68
CA ILE A 411 -5.37 -6.58 7.50
C ILE A 411 -4.09 -6.04 6.86
N VAL A 412 -3.92 -6.28 5.57
CA VAL A 412 -2.69 -5.94 4.84
C VAL A 412 -2.54 -4.41 4.68
N SER A 413 -3.66 -3.70 4.45
CA SER A 413 -3.68 -2.23 4.31
C SER A 413 -3.33 -1.55 5.65
N THR A 414 -4.10 -1.86 6.71
CA THR A 414 -3.90 -1.21 8.02
C THR A 414 -2.50 -1.50 8.60
N ALA A 415 -1.94 -2.67 8.31
CA ALA A 415 -0.57 -3.02 8.67
C ALA A 415 0.45 -2.08 7.99
N SER A 416 0.27 -1.87 6.70
CA SER A 416 1.15 -1.00 5.89
C SER A 416 1.05 0.46 6.34
N ASP A 417 -0.16 0.95 6.57
CA ASP A 417 -0.43 2.32 7.01
C ASP A 417 0.23 2.60 8.37
N LEU A 418 0.10 1.66 9.33
CA LEU A 418 0.74 1.78 10.64
C LEU A 418 2.27 1.84 10.51
N MET A 419 2.87 1.05 9.62
CA MET A 419 4.32 1.08 9.40
C MET A 419 4.78 2.43 8.82
N GLN A 420 4.03 2.98 7.88
CA GLN A 420 4.26 4.31 7.30
C GLN A 420 4.18 5.39 8.40
N ASP A 421 3.18 5.30 9.27
CA ASP A 421 3.01 6.23 10.38
C ASP A 421 4.11 6.07 11.43
N PHE A 422 4.57 4.85 11.72
CA PHE A 422 5.74 4.63 12.58
C PHE A 422 7.00 5.29 12.01
N LYS A 423 7.18 5.28 10.68
CA LYS A 423 8.30 6.00 10.03
C LYS A 423 8.16 7.51 10.24
N THR A 424 6.96 8.05 10.07
CA THR A 424 6.66 9.47 10.34
C THR A 424 7.00 9.80 11.80
N GLY A 425 6.55 8.97 12.74
CA GLY A 425 6.83 9.12 14.17
C GLY A 425 8.32 9.05 14.51
N TYR A 426 9.03 8.11 13.88
CA TYR A 426 10.50 7.98 14.03
C TYR A 426 11.23 9.28 13.63
N LEU A 427 10.81 9.90 12.53
CA LEU A 427 11.43 11.12 12.00
C LEU A 427 11.01 12.40 12.76
N THR A 428 9.85 12.40 13.43
CA THR A 428 9.32 13.54 14.20
C THR A 428 9.56 13.39 15.72
N LEU A 429 10.17 12.29 16.16
CA LEU A 429 10.40 11.95 17.57
C LEU A 429 9.08 11.78 18.35
N ALA A 430 8.03 11.27 17.69
CA ALA A 430 6.79 10.90 18.35
C ALA A 430 6.89 9.49 18.93
N SER A 431 6.23 9.26 20.07
CA SER A 431 6.24 7.97 20.76
C SER A 431 5.51 6.89 19.92
N PRO A 432 6.10 5.70 19.70
CA PRO A 432 5.39 4.60 19.03
C PRO A 432 4.09 4.20 19.71
N ARG A 433 4.01 4.31 21.05
CA ARG A 433 2.75 4.02 21.78
C ARG A 433 1.66 5.01 21.40
N SER A 434 1.98 6.32 21.41
CA SER A 434 1.03 7.38 21.04
C SER A 434 0.57 7.21 19.60
N MET A 435 1.48 6.88 18.69
CA MET A 435 1.17 6.61 17.28
C MET A 435 0.20 5.41 17.15
N PHE A 436 0.46 4.32 17.86
CA PHE A 436 -0.39 3.13 17.85
C PHE A 436 -1.80 3.43 18.40
N VAL A 437 -1.88 4.14 19.54
CA VAL A 437 -3.18 4.52 20.13
C VAL A 437 -3.96 5.42 19.18
N SER A 438 -3.28 6.39 18.56
CA SER A 438 -3.88 7.28 17.55
C SER A 438 -4.42 6.50 16.35
N GLN A 439 -3.65 5.52 15.87
CA GLN A 439 -4.07 4.64 14.78
C GLN A 439 -5.34 3.85 15.15
N VAL A 440 -5.38 3.31 16.38
CA VAL A 440 -6.55 2.58 16.89
C VAL A 440 -7.80 3.48 16.90
N ILE A 441 -7.65 4.72 17.41
CA ILE A 441 -8.75 5.69 17.46
C ILE A 441 -9.21 6.07 16.05
N GLY A 442 -8.26 6.39 15.15
CA GLY A 442 -8.54 6.75 13.77
C GLY A 442 -9.24 5.62 13.01
N THR A 443 -8.75 4.38 13.17
CA THR A 443 -9.37 3.18 12.59
C THR A 443 -10.82 3.02 13.10
N ALA A 444 -11.06 3.19 14.40
CA ALA A 444 -12.40 3.10 14.98
C ALA A 444 -13.34 4.16 14.38
N MET A 445 -12.85 5.40 14.24
CA MET A 445 -13.61 6.49 13.60
C MET A 445 -13.93 6.14 12.13
N GLY A 446 -12.94 5.66 11.38
CA GLY A 446 -13.08 5.25 9.99
C GLY A 446 -14.10 4.14 9.81
N CYS A 447 -14.10 3.16 10.72
CA CYS A 447 -15.06 2.03 10.71
C CYS A 447 -16.52 2.47 10.86
N VAL A 448 -16.76 3.67 11.40
CA VAL A 448 -18.12 4.23 11.53
C VAL A 448 -18.41 5.20 10.37
N VAL A 449 -17.51 6.18 10.16
CA VAL A 449 -17.75 7.29 9.22
C VAL A 449 -17.84 6.78 7.78
N SER A 450 -16.90 5.92 7.36
CA SER A 450 -16.84 5.47 5.95
C SER A 450 -18.08 4.68 5.52
N PRO A 451 -18.58 3.68 6.30
CA PRO A 451 -19.83 3.01 5.93
C PRO A 451 -21.05 3.94 5.96
N CYS A 452 -21.10 4.91 6.89
CA CYS A 452 -22.19 5.89 6.96
C CYS A 452 -22.26 6.73 5.68
N VAL A 453 -21.12 7.27 5.25
CA VAL A 453 -21.03 8.07 4.01
C VAL A 453 -21.42 7.21 2.81
N PHE A 454 -20.84 6.02 2.67
CA PHE A 454 -21.16 5.10 1.57
C PHE A 454 -22.66 4.76 1.55
N TRP A 455 -23.25 4.49 2.73
CA TRP A 455 -24.66 4.11 2.84
C TRP A 455 -25.59 5.23 2.42
N ILE A 456 -25.24 6.49 2.74
CA ILE A 456 -25.98 7.69 2.27
C ILE A 456 -25.97 7.72 0.73
N PHE A 457 -24.82 7.56 0.09
CA PHE A 457 -24.69 7.52 -1.37
C PHE A 457 -25.48 6.34 -1.97
N TYR A 458 -25.35 5.17 -1.37
CA TYR A 458 -26.04 3.94 -1.82
C TYR A 458 -27.57 4.11 -1.80
N LYS A 459 -28.10 4.86 -0.83
CA LYS A 459 -29.54 5.16 -0.73
C LYS A 459 -29.98 6.33 -1.64
N ALA A 460 -29.12 7.34 -1.78
CA ALA A 460 -29.43 8.53 -2.58
C ALA A 460 -29.48 8.22 -4.09
N PHE A 461 -28.60 7.31 -4.55
CA PHE A 461 -28.48 6.99 -5.98
C PHE A 461 -28.88 5.52 -6.23
N PRO A 462 -30.14 5.28 -6.66
CA PRO A 462 -30.62 3.90 -6.93
C PRO A 462 -29.85 3.19 -8.04
N ASP A 463 -29.28 3.94 -8.98
CA ASP A 463 -28.52 3.44 -10.14
C ASP A 463 -27.01 3.38 -9.89
N LEU A 464 -26.55 3.73 -8.67
CA LEU A 464 -25.12 3.68 -8.28
C LEU A 464 -24.51 2.34 -8.68
N GLY A 465 -23.40 2.38 -9.42
CA GLY A 465 -22.64 1.21 -9.84
C GLY A 465 -23.07 0.56 -11.14
N THR A 466 -24.15 1.04 -11.77
CA THR A 466 -24.53 0.53 -13.10
C THR A 466 -23.67 1.21 -14.19
N PRO A 467 -23.43 0.55 -15.34
CA PRO A 467 -22.53 1.11 -16.36
C PRO A 467 -22.96 2.45 -16.94
N ASN A 468 -24.26 2.74 -16.94
CA ASN A 468 -24.82 3.96 -17.52
C ASN A 468 -25.15 5.02 -16.46
N SER A 469 -24.81 4.79 -15.19
CA SER A 469 -25.05 5.76 -14.12
C SER A 469 -23.97 6.85 -14.10
N GLU A 470 -24.31 7.96 -13.45
CA GLU A 470 -23.36 9.05 -13.17
C GLU A 470 -22.15 8.57 -12.34
N TYR A 471 -22.34 7.50 -11.54
CA TYR A 471 -21.33 6.95 -10.65
C TYR A 471 -21.13 5.44 -10.92
N PRO A 472 -20.52 5.06 -12.04
CA PRO A 472 -20.26 3.66 -12.33
C PRO A 472 -19.19 3.09 -11.37
N ALA A 473 -19.26 1.79 -11.06
CA ALA A 473 -18.32 1.13 -10.16
C ALA A 473 -17.61 -0.04 -10.87
N PRO A 474 -16.78 0.24 -11.89
CA PRO A 474 -16.15 -0.83 -12.67
C PRO A 474 -15.27 -1.76 -11.82
N ASN A 475 -14.64 -1.25 -10.77
CA ASN A 475 -13.81 -2.08 -9.89
C ASN A 475 -14.66 -3.12 -9.15
N ALA A 476 -15.88 -2.79 -8.74
CA ALA A 476 -16.77 -3.75 -8.08
C ALA A 476 -17.08 -4.95 -9.00
N THR A 477 -17.38 -4.66 -10.27
CA THR A 477 -17.62 -5.69 -11.30
C THR A 477 -16.35 -6.53 -11.54
N ILE A 478 -15.17 -5.90 -11.59
CA ILE A 478 -13.88 -6.60 -11.75
C ILE A 478 -13.66 -7.58 -10.58
N PHE A 479 -13.85 -7.12 -9.33
CA PHE A 479 -13.66 -7.96 -8.13
C PHE A 479 -14.64 -9.13 -8.14
N ARG A 480 -15.90 -8.91 -8.50
CA ARG A 480 -16.90 -9.99 -8.59
C ARG A 480 -16.55 -10.98 -9.71
N ASN A 481 -16.16 -10.51 -10.89
CA ASN A 481 -15.74 -11.38 -11.99
C ASN A 481 -14.49 -12.20 -11.60
N MET A 482 -13.59 -11.63 -10.79
CA MET A 482 -12.46 -12.37 -10.24
C MET A 482 -12.92 -13.48 -9.29
N ALA A 483 -13.95 -13.23 -8.49
CA ALA A 483 -14.50 -14.23 -7.58
C ALA A 483 -15.17 -15.37 -8.35
N ILE A 484 -15.92 -15.06 -9.41
CA ILE A 484 -16.51 -16.07 -10.32
C ILE A 484 -15.40 -16.92 -10.94
N LEU A 485 -14.34 -16.27 -11.46
CA LEU A 485 -13.18 -16.96 -12.04
C LEU A 485 -12.46 -17.84 -10.99
N GLY A 486 -12.38 -17.36 -9.75
CA GLY A 486 -11.81 -18.12 -8.64
C GLY A 486 -12.57 -19.42 -8.39
N VAL A 487 -13.90 -19.35 -8.39
CA VAL A 487 -14.80 -20.50 -8.21
C VAL A 487 -14.66 -21.50 -9.38
N GLU A 488 -14.49 -21.01 -10.61
CA GLU A 488 -14.24 -21.85 -11.80
C GLU A 488 -12.88 -22.58 -11.71
N GLY A 489 -11.93 -22.02 -10.94
CA GLY A 489 -10.64 -22.61 -10.64
C GLY A 489 -9.55 -22.26 -11.65
N PHE A 490 -8.33 -22.74 -11.37
CA PHE A 490 -7.13 -22.43 -12.16
C PHE A 490 -7.21 -22.92 -13.61
N LYS A 491 -8.12 -23.82 -13.94
CA LYS A 491 -8.32 -24.31 -15.32
C LYS A 491 -8.90 -23.23 -16.24
N SER A 492 -9.57 -22.24 -15.68
CA SER A 492 -10.15 -21.12 -16.43
C SER A 492 -9.13 -20.04 -16.78
N LEU A 493 -7.90 -20.10 -16.22
CA LEU A 493 -6.83 -19.15 -16.53
C LEU A 493 -6.35 -19.31 -17.97
N PRO A 494 -5.86 -18.22 -18.61
CA PRO A 494 -5.28 -18.29 -19.95
C PRO A 494 -4.14 -19.31 -20.01
N LYS A 495 -3.93 -19.91 -21.20
CA LYS A 495 -2.88 -20.91 -21.43
C LYS A 495 -1.50 -20.40 -21.01
N HIS A 496 -0.71 -21.24 -20.38
CA HIS A 496 0.66 -20.96 -19.91
C HIS A 496 0.77 -19.87 -18.85
N CYS A 497 -0.34 -19.24 -18.42
CA CYS A 497 -0.30 -18.19 -17.38
C CYS A 497 0.34 -18.71 -16.08
N LEU A 498 -0.10 -19.86 -15.61
CA LEU A 498 0.43 -20.48 -14.38
C LEU A 498 1.92 -20.84 -14.51
N LEU A 499 2.35 -21.36 -15.69
CA LEU A 499 3.77 -21.64 -15.94
C LEU A 499 4.63 -20.37 -15.84
N LEU A 500 4.17 -19.29 -16.46
CA LEU A 500 4.87 -17.99 -16.40
C LEU A 500 4.91 -17.46 -14.97
N CYS A 501 3.85 -17.68 -14.17
CA CYS A 501 3.83 -17.33 -12.75
C CYS A 501 4.94 -18.06 -11.97
N TYR A 502 5.10 -19.37 -12.18
CA TYR A 502 6.18 -20.15 -11.53
C TYR A 502 7.56 -19.63 -11.94
N ILE A 503 7.75 -19.29 -13.23
CA ILE A 503 9.03 -18.76 -13.74
C ILE A 503 9.35 -17.41 -13.05
N LEU A 504 8.39 -16.48 -13.00
CA LEU A 504 8.62 -15.16 -12.38
C LEU A 504 8.78 -15.25 -10.86
N PHE A 505 8.02 -16.12 -10.20
CA PHE A 505 8.17 -16.38 -8.77
C PHE A 505 9.59 -16.89 -8.46
N GLY A 506 10.03 -17.91 -9.21
CA GLY A 506 11.37 -18.48 -9.06
C GLY A 506 12.47 -17.48 -9.39
N SER A 507 12.29 -16.68 -10.46
CA SER A 507 13.27 -15.66 -10.86
C SER A 507 13.43 -14.58 -9.77
N ALA A 508 12.34 -14.18 -9.11
CA ALA A 508 12.39 -13.20 -8.00
C ALA A 508 13.22 -13.74 -6.83
N ILE A 509 13.06 -15.02 -6.49
CA ILE A 509 13.85 -15.67 -5.43
C ILE A 509 15.34 -15.71 -5.85
N VAL A 510 15.63 -16.14 -7.08
CA VAL A 510 17.02 -16.25 -7.60
C VAL A 510 17.70 -14.87 -7.61
N ILE A 511 17.01 -13.81 -8.06
CA ILE A 511 17.55 -12.44 -8.07
C ILE A 511 17.95 -12.03 -6.65
N ASN A 512 17.11 -12.30 -5.64
CA ASN A 512 17.39 -11.98 -4.25
C ASN A 512 18.56 -12.82 -3.69
N MET A 513 18.65 -14.09 -4.05
CA MET A 513 19.78 -14.95 -3.69
C MET A 513 21.10 -14.39 -4.26
N ILE A 514 21.11 -14.02 -5.53
CA ILE A 514 22.27 -13.41 -6.20
C ILE A 514 22.65 -12.09 -5.50
N LYS A 515 21.65 -11.26 -5.19
CA LYS A 515 21.84 -9.98 -4.47
C LYS A 515 22.53 -10.20 -3.13
N ASP A 516 22.10 -11.18 -2.35
CA ASP A 516 22.68 -11.50 -1.05
C ASP A 516 24.09 -12.08 -1.19
N PHE A 517 24.32 -12.94 -2.19
CA PHE A 517 25.62 -13.53 -2.46
C PHE A 517 26.67 -12.47 -2.86
N LEU A 518 26.27 -11.47 -3.66
CA LEU A 518 27.18 -10.39 -4.10
C LEU A 518 27.47 -9.35 -3.00
N GLY A 519 26.78 -9.37 -1.87
CA GLY A 519 27.03 -8.48 -0.74
C GLY A 519 26.98 -6.99 -1.14
N LYS A 520 28.11 -6.26 -1.01
CA LYS A 520 28.18 -4.83 -1.33
C LYS A 520 27.83 -4.51 -2.80
N ARG A 521 28.13 -5.41 -3.75
CA ARG A 521 27.80 -5.25 -5.16
C ARG A 521 26.32 -5.51 -5.43
N GLY A 522 25.63 -6.26 -4.58
CA GLY A 522 24.19 -6.54 -4.66
C GLY A 522 23.32 -5.29 -4.66
N ARG A 523 23.83 -4.14 -4.19
CA ARG A 523 23.09 -2.87 -4.20
C ARG A 523 22.73 -2.36 -5.59
N TYR A 524 23.37 -2.88 -6.64
CA TYR A 524 23.09 -2.50 -8.04
C TYR A 524 22.09 -3.44 -8.72
N ILE A 525 21.68 -4.51 -8.03
CA ILE A 525 20.74 -5.50 -8.59
C ILE A 525 19.31 -4.95 -8.44
N PRO A 526 18.51 -4.94 -9.53
CA PRO A 526 17.11 -4.51 -9.45
C PRO A 526 16.29 -5.33 -8.47
N LEU A 527 15.32 -4.67 -7.85
CA LEU A 527 14.43 -5.27 -6.85
C LEU A 527 13.19 -5.85 -7.54
N PRO A 528 12.94 -7.17 -7.47
CA PRO A 528 11.78 -7.77 -8.15
C PRO A 528 10.44 -7.18 -7.71
N MET A 529 10.28 -6.86 -6.41
CA MET A 529 9.07 -6.20 -5.89
C MET A 529 8.76 -4.91 -6.66
N ALA A 530 9.79 -4.07 -6.85
CA ALA A 530 9.65 -2.80 -7.55
C ALA A 530 9.43 -3.01 -9.07
N MET A 531 10.05 -4.03 -9.65
CA MET A 531 9.87 -4.39 -11.06
C MET A 531 8.44 -4.88 -11.37
N ALA A 532 7.77 -5.49 -10.39
CA ALA A 532 6.43 -6.06 -10.58
C ALA A 532 5.32 -5.02 -10.68
N ILE A 533 5.52 -3.82 -10.09
CA ILE A 533 4.49 -2.77 -10.03
C ILE A 533 4.01 -2.34 -11.43
N PRO A 534 4.90 -2.01 -12.39
CA PRO A 534 4.46 -1.60 -13.72
C PRO A 534 3.77 -2.71 -14.53
N PHE A 535 3.91 -3.98 -14.15
CA PHE A 535 3.23 -5.09 -14.84
C PHE A 535 1.72 -4.85 -14.90
N TYR A 536 1.17 -4.32 -13.81
CA TYR A 536 -0.25 -4.05 -13.66
C TYR A 536 -0.62 -2.62 -14.05
N LEU A 537 0.11 -1.61 -13.52
CA LEU A 537 -0.20 -0.18 -13.72
C LEU A 537 0.14 0.29 -15.14
N GLY A 538 1.39 0.16 -15.50
CA GLY A 538 1.90 0.65 -16.78
C GLY A 538 3.24 1.37 -16.62
N PRO A 539 3.97 1.54 -17.72
CA PRO A 539 5.30 2.18 -17.68
C PRO A 539 5.25 3.71 -17.46
N TYR A 540 4.12 4.39 -17.67
CA TYR A 540 3.99 5.83 -17.44
C TYR A 540 4.40 6.20 -16.00
N PHE A 541 3.98 5.40 -15.03
CA PHE A 541 4.39 5.53 -13.62
C PHE A 541 5.93 5.50 -13.50
N ALA A 542 6.56 4.53 -14.17
CA ALA A 542 8.01 4.34 -14.14
C ALA A 542 8.77 5.52 -14.80
N ILE A 543 8.20 6.08 -15.82
CA ILE A 543 8.76 7.23 -16.57
C ILE A 543 8.73 8.48 -15.68
N ASP A 544 7.65 8.75 -15.05
CA ASP A 544 7.52 9.87 -14.09
C ASP A 544 8.48 9.69 -12.89
N UNK A 545 8.68 8.54 -12.55
CA UNK A 545 9.55 8.22 -11.49
C UNK A 545 11.00 8.34 -11.83
N UNK A 546 11.41 8.28 -13.06
CA UNK A 546 12.72 8.43 -13.53
C UNK A 546 13.07 9.78 -14.04
N UNK A 547 12.15 10.65 -14.42
CA UNK A 547 12.27 11.96 -14.96
C UNK A 547 12.74 13.03 -14.03
N UNK A 548 12.33 13.12 -13.06
CA UNK A 548 12.61 14.18 -12.15
C UNK A 548 13.96 14.16 -11.54
N ARG A 549 14.46 13.00 -11.34
CA ARG A 549 15.71 12.91 -10.58
C ARG A 549 16.95 13.34 -11.38
N LYS A 550 16.87 13.36 -12.66
CA LYS A 550 17.95 13.95 -13.48
C LYS A 550 18.11 15.46 -13.22
N SER A 551 17.03 16.15 -12.90
CA SER A 551 17.08 17.59 -12.58
C SER A 551 17.72 17.87 -11.22
N ASP A 552 17.62 16.94 -10.24
CA ASP A 552 18.24 17.10 -8.91
C ASP A 552 19.78 17.02 -8.99
N ILE A 553 20.33 16.16 -9.83
CA ILE A 553 21.79 16.04 -10.04
C ILE A 553 22.34 17.37 -10.59
N VAL A 554 21.57 18.05 -11.44
CA VAL A 554 21.94 19.35 -12.01
C VAL A 554 21.80 20.48 -10.97
N CYS A 555 20.78 20.40 -10.08
CA CYS A 555 20.56 21.43 -9.04
C CYS A 555 21.53 21.28 -7.87
N VAL A 556 21.84 20.05 -7.42
CA VAL A 556 22.79 19.80 -6.33
C VAL A 556 24.23 20.14 -6.76
N GLY A 557 24.59 19.81 -8.00
CA GLY A 557 25.90 20.18 -8.56
C GLY A 557 26.12 21.70 -8.64
N LYS A 558 25.05 22.49 -8.81
CA LYS A 558 25.14 23.95 -8.80
C LYS A 558 25.19 24.57 -7.41
N THR A 559 24.67 23.85 -6.38
CA THR A 559 24.69 24.36 -5.00
C THR A 559 26.04 24.09 -4.32
N GLU A 560 26.69 22.98 -4.66
CA GLU A 560 28.03 22.67 -4.11
C GLU A 560 29.15 23.54 -4.73
N GLN A 561 28.98 24.01 -5.98
CA GLN A 561 29.93 24.91 -6.61
C GLN A 561 29.79 26.39 -6.16
N GLY A 562 28.70 26.72 -5.44
CA GLY A 562 28.47 28.08 -4.94
C GLY A 562 28.87 28.30 -3.48
N GLN A 563 29.47 27.30 -2.81
CA GLN A 563 29.91 27.39 -1.41
C GLN A 563 31.40 27.04 -1.23
N GLY A 564 32.22 27.10 -2.31
CA GLY A 564 33.65 26.96 -2.25
C GLY A 564 34.37 28.31 -2.08
#